data_391f5ed7763844f48ece01fabe1d394c
#
_entry.id   391f5ed7763844f48ece01fabe1d394c
#
_cell.length_a   1.000
_cell.length_b   1.000
_cell.length_c   1.000
_cell.angle_alpha   90.00
_cell.angle_beta   90.00
_cell.angle_gamma   90.00
#
_symmetry.space_group_name_H-M   'P 1'
#
loop_
_entity.id
_entity.type
_entity.pdbx_description
1 polymer ?
#
loop_
_entity_poly.entity_id
_entity_poly.type
_entity_poly.pdbx_seq_one_letter_code
_entity_poly.pdbx_strand_id
1 'polypeptide(L)'
;MKLNIGGTEAKDGWEILNIQSAPNVDFVGSCIDLSQFQNESFSEVYASHVLEHLSHRNDLQAVVGECHRILEPDCQLKISVPDMVTLCRLFSAENATVASRYDLMLIMSGGQVDEYDFHHVGIWEEFLAHYLK
;
A
#
# COMPACT_ATOMS: atom_id res chain seq x y z
N MET A 1 -6.03 -13.30 13.94
CA MET A 1 -5.53 -11.91 14.04
C MET A 1 -5.53 -11.32 12.64
N LYS A 2 -5.74 -9.99 12.50
CA LYS A 2 -5.69 -9.29 11.21
C LYS A 2 -4.64 -8.19 11.27
N LEU A 3 -3.94 -7.94 10.17
CA LEU A 3 -2.89 -6.93 10.07
C LEU A 3 -3.30 -5.82 9.10
N ASN A 4 -3.24 -4.57 9.56
CA ASN A 4 -3.38 -3.37 8.74
C ASN A 4 -1.99 -2.73 8.55
N ILE A 5 -1.50 -2.78 7.32
CA ILE A 5 -0.21 -2.19 6.94
C ILE A 5 -0.44 -0.75 6.48
N GLY A 6 0.28 0.18 7.09
CA GLY A 6 0.19 1.62 6.81
C GLY A 6 -0.97 2.34 7.51
N GLY A 7 -1.76 1.62 8.34
CA GLY A 7 -2.85 2.21 9.09
C GLY A 7 -2.40 3.12 10.23
N THR A 8 -3.31 3.97 10.71
CA THR A 8 -3.12 4.86 11.87
C THR A 8 -4.31 4.89 12.80
N GLU A 9 -5.44 4.27 12.40
CA GLU A 9 -6.67 4.24 13.17
C GLU A 9 -6.93 2.85 13.73
N ALA A 10 -7.12 2.78 15.06
CA ALA A 10 -7.40 1.52 15.75
C ALA A 10 -8.74 0.92 15.30
N LYS A 11 -8.77 -0.40 15.13
CA LYS A 11 -9.97 -1.17 14.81
C LYS A 11 -9.93 -2.51 15.52
N ASP A 12 -11.04 -2.88 16.15
CA ASP A 12 -11.14 -4.13 16.89
C ASP A 12 -10.77 -5.36 16.05
N GLY A 13 -9.88 -6.19 16.57
CA GLY A 13 -9.39 -7.40 15.90
C GLY A 13 -8.30 -7.15 14.86
N TRP A 14 -7.80 -5.93 14.73
CA TRP A 14 -6.70 -5.54 13.85
C TRP A 14 -5.51 -5.04 14.63
N GLU A 15 -4.32 -5.49 14.23
CA GLU A 15 -3.05 -4.88 14.61
C GLU A 15 -2.55 -3.98 13.48
N ILE A 16 -1.81 -2.94 13.82
CA ILE A 16 -1.32 -1.94 12.87
C ILE A 16 0.20 -1.99 12.79
N LEU A 17 0.72 -2.21 11.59
CA LEU A 17 2.12 -2.00 11.24
C LEU A 17 2.23 -0.69 10.47
N ASN A 18 3.11 0.21 10.90
CA ASN A 18 3.43 1.42 10.17
C ASN A 18 4.94 1.68 10.20
N ILE A 19 5.46 2.32 9.15
CA ILE A 19 6.87 2.75 9.10
C ILE A 19 7.16 3.84 10.12
N GLN A 20 6.14 4.60 10.48
CA GLN A 20 6.22 5.68 11.45
C GLN A 20 5.47 5.31 12.74
N SER A 21 6.05 5.69 13.88
CA SER A 21 5.40 5.53 15.18
C SER A 21 4.22 6.49 15.33
N ALA A 22 3.10 5.99 15.83
CA ALA A 22 1.90 6.77 16.17
C ALA A 22 1.15 6.09 17.33
N PRO A 23 0.20 6.77 18.02
CA PRO A 23 -0.45 6.23 19.21
C PRO A 23 -1.15 4.88 19.04
N ASN A 24 -1.69 4.60 17.85
CA ASN A 24 -2.43 3.35 17.57
C ASN A 24 -1.59 2.34 16.78
N VAL A 25 -0.31 2.60 16.55
CA VAL A 25 0.58 1.68 15.82
C VAL A 25 1.12 0.65 16.81
N ASP A 26 0.82 -0.62 16.54
CA ASP A 26 1.27 -1.73 17.38
C ASP A 26 2.71 -2.14 17.05
N PHE A 27 3.08 -2.08 15.77
CA PHE A 27 4.40 -2.44 15.28
C PHE A 27 4.96 -1.34 14.37
N VAL A 28 6.18 -0.90 14.64
CA VAL A 28 6.91 0.04 13.78
C VAL A 28 7.89 -0.73 12.92
N GLY A 29 7.78 -0.60 11.61
CA GLY A 29 8.66 -1.29 10.67
C GLY A 29 8.21 -1.18 9.22
N SER A 30 9.06 -1.66 8.33
CA SER A 30 8.81 -1.69 6.90
C SER A 30 8.01 -2.93 6.50
N CYS A 31 7.06 -2.77 5.59
CA CYS A 31 6.27 -3.88 5.06
C CYS A 31 7.06 -4.82 4.13
N ILE A 32 8.25 -4.45 3.70
CA ILE A 32 9.14 -5.33 2.92
C ILE A 32 9.91 -6.33 3.78
N ASP A 33 9.87 -6.16 5.10
CA ASP A 33 10.48 -7.08 6.06
C ASP A 33 9.51 -7.31 7.22
N LEU A 34 8.74 -8.38 7.14
CA LEU A 34 7.80 -8.81 8.16
C LEU A 34 8.35 -9.96 9.02
N SER A 35 9.67 -10.09 9.11
CA SER A 35 10.35 -11.18 9.85
C SER A 35 9.99 -11.26 11.34
N GLN A 36 9.48 -10.15 11.92
CA GLN A 36 8.93 -10.12 13.28
C GLN A 36 7.67 -10.96 13.46
N PHE A 37 6.97 -11.32 12.38
CA PHE A 37 5.77 -12.14 12.39
C PHE A 37 6.07 -13.57 11.95
N GLN A 38 5.42 -14.53 12.62
CA GLN A 38 5.51 -15.93 12.25
C GLN A 38 4.76 -16.22 10.94
N ASN A 39 5.12 -17.32 10.28
CA ASN A 39 4.37 -17.80 9.13
C ASN A 39 2.92 -18.12 9.54
N GLU A 40 1.97 -17.89 8.62
CA GLU A 40 0.57 -18.27 8.81
C GLU A 40 -0.03 -17.77 10.14
N SER A 41 0.25 -16.50 10.49
CA SER A 41 -0.19 -15.90 11.77
C SER A 41 -1.36 -14.92 11.64
N PHE A 42 -1.74 -14.56 10.41
CA PHE A 42 -2.84 -13.61 10.17
C PHE A 42 -3.91 -14.20 9.26
N SER A 43 -5.18 -14.03 9.67
CA SER A 43 -6.35 -14.42 8.87
C SER A 43 -6.77 -13.37 7.83
N GLU A 44 -6.21 -12.18 7.86
CA GLU A 44 -6.40 -11.13 6.86
C GLU A 44 -5.25 -10.12 6.94
N VAL A 45 -4.75 -9.70 5.78
CA VAL A 45 -3.80 -8.58 5.66
C VAL A 45 -4.42 -7.52 4.76
N TYR A 46 -4.41 -6.28 5.21
CA TYR A 46 -4.91 -5.12 4.47
C TYR A 46 -3.80 -4.08 4.33
N ALA A 47 -3.53 -3.68 3.08
CA ALA A 47 -2.59 -2.62 2.74
C ALA A 47 -3.29 -1.58 1.88
N SER A 48 -3.53 -0.40 2.44
CA SER A 48 -4.18 0.69 1.74
C SER A 48 -3.24 1.88 1.62
N HIS A 49 -3.00 2.33 0.40
CA HIS A 49 -2.09 3.43 0.10
C HIS A 49 -0.67 3.20 0.68
N VAL A 50 -0.12 2.03 0.40
CA VAL A 50 1.22 1.60 0.84
C VAL A 50 2.11 1.26 -0.36
N LEU A 51 1.60 0.45 -1.30
CA LEU A 51 2.41 -0.12 -2.36
C LEU A 51 2.96 0.92 -3.33
N GLU A 52 2.25 2.02 -3.55
CA GLU A 52 2.70 3.14 -4.39
C GLU A 52 3.95 3.84 -3.84
N HIS A 53 4.22 3.71 -2.55
CA HIS A 53 5.42 4.26 -1.90
C HIS A 53 6.66 3.37 -2.05
N LEU A 54 6.52 2.20 -2.66
CA LEU A 54 7.57 1.20 -2.79
C LEU A 54 8.22 1.23 -4.17
N SER A 55 9.47 0.75 -4.25
CA SER A 55 10.15 0.58 -5.52
C SER A 55 9.56 -0.60 -6.31
N HIS A 56 9.36 -0.42 -7.63
CA HIS A 56 8.86 -1.50 -8.49
C HIS A 56 9.90 -2.58 -8.79
N ARG A 57 11.18 -2.34 -8.48
CA ARG A 57 12.26 -3.29 -8.81
C ARG A 57 12.28 -4.51 -7.89
N ASN A 58 12.30 -4.26 -6.59
CA ASN A 58 12.47 -5.33 -5.60
C ASN A 58 11.37 -5.31 -4.52
N ASP A 59 10.94 -4.11 -4.11
CA ASP A 59 10.11 -3.96 -2.90
C ASP A 59 8.69 -4.49 -3.11
N LEU A 60 8.07 -4.30 -4.28
CA LEU A 60 6.73 -4.83 -4.56
C LEU A 60 6.69 -6.35 -4.49
N GLN A 61 7.71 -7.02 -5.02
CA GLN A 61 7.81 -8.48 -4.93
C GLN A 61 8.06 -8.93 -3.49
N ALA A 62 8.92 -8.22 -2.76
CA ALA A 62 9.23 -8.54 -1.38
C ALA A 62 7.98 -8.43 -0.48
N VAL A 63 7.22 -7.33 -0.57
CA VAL A 63 6.01 -7.15 0.25
C VAL A 63 4.93 -8.18 -0.05
N VAL A 64 4.72 -8.54 -1.32
CA VAL A 64 3.74 -9.58 -1.68
C VAL A 64 4.18 -10.94 -1.13
N GLY A 65 5.46 -11.28 -1.24
CA GLY A 65 6.02 -12.51 -0.67
C GLY A 65 5.89 -12.57 0.85
N GLU A 66 6.19 -11.49 1.55
CA GLU A 66 6.06 -11.41 3.00
C GLU A 66 4.58 -11.48 3.44
N CYS A 67 3.68 -10.78 2.77
CA CYS A 67 2.24 -10.89 3.03
C CYS A 67 1.73 -12.32 2.82
N HIS A 68 2.17 -12.99 1.76
CA HIS A 68 1.81 -14.40 1.52
C HIS A 68 2.34 -15.31 2.64
N ARG A 69 3.57 -15.10 3.10
CA ARG A 69 4.19 -15.91 4.16
C ARG A 69 3.43 -15.81 5.49
N ILE A 70 2.99 -14.61 5.88
CA ILE A 70 2.34 -14.38 7.18
C ILE A 70 0.84 -14.69 7.16
N LEU A 71 0.20 -14.79 5.98
CA LEU A 71 -1.20 -15.16 5.84
C LEU A 71 -1.40 -16.67 6.08
N GLU A 72 -2.46 -16.99 6.82
CA GLU A 72 -2.96 -18.37 6.95
C GLU A 72 -3.45 -18.87 5.57
N PRO A 73 -3.40 -20.19 5.33
CA PRO A 73 -3.95 -20.78 4.09
C PRO A 73 -5.42 -20.36 3.86
N ASP A 74 -5.74 -20.10 2.59
CA ASP A 74 -7.08 -19.69 2.14
C ASP A 74 -7.58 -18.34 2.70
N CYS A 75 -6.68 -17.55 3.30
CA CYS A 75 -6.98 -16.23 3.83
C CYS A 75 -6.71 -15.11 2.82
N GLN A 76 -7.10 -13.88 3.13
CA GLN A 76 -7.18 -12.79 2.16
C GLN A 76 -6.11 -11.72 2.35
N LEU A 77 -5.42 -11.40 1.25
CA LEU A 77 -4.68 -10.13 1.11
C LEU A 77 -5.58 -9.12 0.38
N LYS A 78 -5.82 -7.98 1.01
CA LYS A 78 -6.56 -6.86 0.42
C LYS A 78 -5.63 -5.69 0.19
N ILE A 79 -5.59 -5.18 -1.03
CA ILE A 79 -4.75 -4.05 -1.43
C ILE A 79 -5.63 -2.96 -2.02
N SER A 80 -5.39 -1.72 -1.61
CA SER A 80 -5.98 -0.53 -2.21
C SER A 80 -4.87 0.46 -2.57
N VAL A 81 -4.85 0.88 -3.82
CA VAL A 81 -3.88 1.84 -4.37
C VAL A 81 -4.57 2.78 -5.36
N PRO A 82 -4.03 3.99 -5.60
CA PRO A 82 -4.51 4.82 -6.69
C PRO A 82 -4.34 4.09 -8.04
N ASP A 83 -5.40 4.05 -8.85
CA ASP A 83 -5.36 3.43 -10.17
C ASP A 83 -4.78 4.39 -11.22
N MET A 84 -3.59 4.08 -11.71
CA MET A 84 -2.88 4.94 -12.67
C MET A 84 -3.64 5.11 -13.98
N VAL A 85 -4.36 4.09 -14.46
CA VAL A 85 -5.18 4.20 -15.68
C VAL A 85 -6.28 5.23 -15.50
N THR A 86 -6.99 5.21 -14.39
CA THR A 86 -8.02 6.19 -14.06
C THR A 86 -7.43 7.60 -13.89
N LEU A 87 -6.30 7.74 -13.20
CA LEU A 87 -5.63 9.03 -13.01
C LEU A 87 -5.19 9.65 -14.35
N CYS A 88 -4.61 8.86 -15.25
CA CYS A 88 -4.23 9.32 -16.58
C CYS A 88 -5.43 9.74 -17.41
N ARG A 89 -6.53 9.00 -17.36
CA ARG A 89 -7.78 9.34 -18.04
C ARG A 89 -8.36 10.66 -17.55
N LEU A 90 -8.41 10.87 -16.25
CA LEU A 90 -8.90 12.11 -15.65
C LEU A 90 -7.97 13.30 -15.97
N PHE A 91 -6.66 13.09 -15.94
CA PHE A 91 -5.66 14.12 -16.25
C PHE A 91 -5.76 14.58 -17.69
N SER A 92 -6.03 13.68 -18.62
CA SER A 92 -6.12 13.93 -20.07
C SER A 92 -7.52 14.36 -20.53
N ALA A 93 -8.52 14.41 -19.63
CA ALA A 93 -9.88 14.77 -20.00
C ALA A 93 -9.96 16.22 -20.52
N GLU A 94 -10.80 16.46 -21.54
CA GLU A 94 -10.95 17.78 -22.14
C GLU A 94 -11.44 18.84 -21.18
N ASN A 95 -12.28 18.43 -20.21
CA ASN A 95 -12.83 19.31 -19.17
C ASN A 95 -11.91 19.47 -17.95
N ALA A 96 -10.73 18.88 -17.96
CA ALA A 96 -9.77 19.02 -16.86
C ALA A 96 -9.25 20.45 -16.78
N THR A 97 -9.21 20.99 -15.55
CA THR A 97 -8.68 22.33 -15.25
C THR A 97 -7.23 22.25 -14.76
N VAL A 98 -6.55 23.39 -14.70
CA VAL A 98 -5.22 23.46 -14.08
C VAL A 98 -5.25 22.97 -12.63
N ALA A 99 -6.27 23.38 -11.86
CA ALA A 99 -6.42 22.97 -10.48
C ALA A 99 -6.65 21.46 -10.33
N SER A 100 -7.57 20.88 -11.13
CA SER A 100 -7.81 19.44 -11.09
C SER A 100 -6.61 18.60 -11.51
N ARG A 101 -5.85 19.06 -12.51
CA ARG A 101 -4.58 18.41 -12.89
C ARG A 101 -3.53 18.49 -11.82
N TYR A 102 -3.46 19.59 -11.09
CA TYR A 102 -2.55 19.72 -9.94
C TYR A 102 -2.90 18.70 -8.84
N ASP A 103 -4.19 18.57 -8.49
CA ASP A 103 -4.64 17.57 -7.51
C ASP A 103 -4.33 16.14 -7.94
N LEU A 104 -4.56 15.83 -9.23
CA LEU A 104 -4.21 14.51 -9.78
C LEU A 104 -2.71 14.24 -9.75
N MET A 105 -1.89 15.24 -10.04
CA MET A 105 -0.43 15.14 -9.95
C MET A 105 0.01 14.82 -8.52
N LEU A 106 -0.59 15.41 -7.50
CA LEU A 106 -0.31 15.08 -6.10
C LEU A 106 -0.66 13.62 -5.78
N ILE A 107 -1.76 13.09 -6.31
CA ILE A 107 -2.13 11.69 -6.15
C ILE A 107 -1.12 10.78 -6.87
N MET A 108 -0.66 11.16 -8.06
CA MET A 108 0.33 10.40 -8.82
C MET A 108 1.72 10.38 -8.18
N SER A 109 2.13 11.49 -7.57
CA SER A 109 3.51 11.72 -7.11
C SER A 109 3.66 11.66 -5.58
N GLY A 110 2.56 11.64 -4.85
CA GLY A 110 2.53 11.80 -3.40
C GLY A 110 2.56 13.27 -2.98
N GLY A 111 2.20 13.53 -1.74
CA GLY A 111 2.22 14.87 -1.16
C GLY A 111 3.63 15.41 -0.87
N GLN A 112 4.60 14.51 -0.75
CA GLN A 112 6.03 14.78 -0.57
C GLN A 112 6.34 15.66 0.67
N VAL A 113 5.53 15.48 1.71
CA VAL A 113 5.69 16.23 2.97
C VAL A 113 6.83 15.69 3.82
N ASP A 114 7.19 14.43 3.64
CA ASP A 114 8.34 13.76 4.25
C ASP A 114 8.89 12.66 3.33
N GLU A 115 9.95 11.97 3.77
CA GLU A 115 10.63 10.91 2.99
C GLU A 115 9.73 9.70 2.67
N TYR A 116 8.63 9.49 3.40
CA TYR A 116 7.70 8.38 3.21
C TYR A 116 6.49 8.73 2.34
N ASP A 117 6.34 10.02 1.94
CA ASP A 117 5.18 10.51 1.22
C ASP A 117 5.43 10.71 -0.29
N PHE A 118 6.42 10.00 -0.82
CA PHE A 118 6.69 9.95 -2.26
C PHE A 118 6.04 8.72 -2.88
N HIS A 119 5.31 8.90 -3.98
CA HIS A 119 4.84 7.78 -4.80
C HIS A 119 5.92 7.43 -5.82
N HIS A 120 6.51 6.25 -5.69
CA HIS A 120 7.61 5.77 -6.52
C HIS A 120 7.14 4.97 -7.74
N VAL A 121 5.90 4.52 -7.76
CA VAL A 121 5.35 3.69 -8.83
C VAL A 121 3.87 4.02 -9.07
N GLY A 122 3.49 4.09 -10.34
CA GLY A 122 2.10 4.07 -10.75
C GLY A 122 1.60 2.63 -10.87
N ILE A 123 0.50 2.31 -10.23
CA ILE A 123 -0.05 0.94 -10.17
C ILE A 123 -1.39 0.91 -10.91
N TRP A 124 -1.63 -0.17 -11.64
CA TRP A 124 -2.92 -0.50 -12.24
C TRP A 124 -3.19 -2.00 -12.08
N GLU A 125 -4.42 -2.43 -12.33
CA GLU A 125 -4.88 -3.77 -11.98
C GLU A 125 -4.01 -4.89 -12.56
N GLU A 126 -3.76 -4.88 -13.87
CA GLU A 126 -3.00 -5.96 -14.52
C GLU A 126 -1.53 -5.99 -14.05
N PHE A 127 -0.94 -4.84 -13.77
CA PHE A 127 0.40 -4.74 -13.22
C PHE A 127 0.47 -5.36 -11.83
N LEU A 128 -0.47 -5.01 -10.94
CA LEU A 128 -0.52 -5.58 -9.60
C LEU A 128 -0.80 -7.08 -9.64
N ALA A 129 -1.72 -7.53 -10.50
CA ALA A 129 -2.05 -8.94 -10.66
C ALA A 129 -0.85 -9.80 -11.10
N HIS A 130 0.15 -9.20 -11.77
CA HIS A 130 1.38 -9.90 -12.13
C HIS A 130 2.18 -10.37 -10.90
N TYR A 131 2.18 -9.60 -9.82
CA TYR A 131 2.86 -9.94 -8.58
C TYR A 131 2.06 -10.90 -7.69
N LEU A 132 0.75 -11.02 -7.91
CA LEU A 132 -0.15 -11.84 -7.09
C LEU A 132 -0.32 -13.28 -7.65
N LYS A 133 0.34 -13.61 -8.75
CA LYS A 133 0.37 -14.95 -9.35
C LYS A 133 1.56 -15.73 -8.83
#